data_b14a9125c73813c67405c76964f35c1a
#
_entry.id   b14a9125c73813c67405c76964f35c1a
#
_cell.length_a   1.000
_cell.length_b   1.000
_cell.length_c   1.000
_cell.angle_alpha   90.00
_cell.angle_beta   90.00
_cell.angle_gamma   90.00
#
_symmetry.space_group_name_H-M   'P 1'
#
loop_
_entity.id
_entity.type
_entity.pdbx_description
1 polymer ?
#
loop_
_entity_poly.entity_id
_entity_poly.type
_entity_poly.pdbx_seq_one_letter_code
_entity_poly.pdbx_strand_id
1 'polypeptide(L)'
;MSKSYMTRNEALRAERDFLVGFQAKEINVTGMTFKQLYDEFYEYKKDKVKTSTLRTYRVNIKELSEFYELKIKDIRLEHYIAWRKRIGALDLADKTKNGYYKLLKTILNYGTKWHDFNFTSIYNKMEKFSNPNRPPKEMQFYTWEEFKQFLSVIDDIKWKALFEVLFFCGLRRGELRGLSWDNIDFYNKELSVVKNVAQEGDTGKYILTTPKTRTSTRTLPVPERVMNDLHELYLREKKQYGFNLKWFVFGDKEPIREDMLRYHRNRYCDLSGVKRIRIHDFRHSCASVLINNGASIMIVAKYLGHAKIDETLNTYSHLFKNKMDEIVKTMDNLK
;
A
#
# COMPACT_ATOMS: atom_id res chain seq x y z
N MET A 1 22.53 25.02 8.89
CA MET A 1 23.56 25.36 7.89
C MET A 1 23.68 24.19 6.93
N SER A 2 23.42 24.39 5.64
CA SER A 2 23.66 23.36 4.62
C SER A 2 25.14 23.37 4.27
N LYS A 3 25.84 22.25 4.40
CA LYS A 3 27.20 22.08 3.91
C LYS A 3 27.11 21.63 2.45
N SER A 4 27.82 22.32 1.56
CA SER A 4 27.99 21.91 0.17
C SER A 4 29.20 20.99 0.04
N TYR A 5 29.10 19.91 -0.73
CA TYR A 5 30.16 18.94 -0.96
C TYR A 5 30.52 18.88 -2.43
N MET A 6 31.82 18.80 -2.76
CA MET A 6 32.30 18.83 -4.14
C MET A 6 32.05 17.51 -4.90
N THR A 7 32.00 16.39 -4.17
CA THR A 7 31.77 15.07 -4.77
C THR A 7 30.70 14.28 -4.02
N ARG A 8 30.06 13.34 -4.72
CA ARG A 8 29.11 12.38 -4.14
C ARG A 8 29.74 11.56 -3.01
N ASN A 9 31.03 11.24 -3.14
CA ASN A 9 31.74 10.45 -2.14
C ASN A 9 32.02 11.27 -0.87
N GLU A 10 32.29 12.55 -0.98
CA GLU A 10 32.47 13.46 0.16
C GLU A 10 31.15 13.66 0.91
N ALA A 11 30.03 13.84 0.20
CA ALA A 11 28.71 13.90 0.82
C ALA A 11 28.35 12.62 1.57
N LEU A 12 28.69 11.46 1.00
CA LEU A 12 28.48 10.16 1.63
C LEU A 12 29.36 9.94 2.85
N ARG A 13 30.63 10.41 2.84
CA ARG A 13 31.52 10.37 4.01
C ARG A 13 31.01 11.27 5.12
N ALA A 14 30.65 12.49 4.80
CA ALA A 14 30.13 13.44 5.80
C ALA A 14 28.78 13.01 6.39
N GLU A 15 27.90 12.36 5.61
CA GLU A 15 26.69 11.75 6.12
C GLU A 15 27.01 10.56 7.06
N ARG A 16 28.05 9.79 6.74
CA ARG A 16 28.56 8.72 7.59
C ARG A 16 29.11 9.27 8.92
N ASP A 17 29.97 10.29 8.86
CA ASP A 17 30.58 10.90 10.03
C ASP A 17 29.55 11.58 10.94
N PHE A 18 28.54 12.19 10.37
CA PHE A 18 27.41 12.76 11.11
C PHE A 18 26.58 11.69 11.84
N LEU A 19 26.36 10.54 11.20
CA LEU A 19 25.62 9.41 11.80
C LEU A 19 26.44 8.67 12.87
N VAL A 20 27.76 8.62 12.72
CA VAL A 20 28.71 8.07 13.73
C VAL A 20 28.85 9.00 14.93
N GLY A 21 28.71 10.33 14.73
CA GLY A 21 28.77 11.33 15.80
C GLY A 21 27.56 11.35 16.75
N PHE A 22 26.49 10.66 16.42
CA PHE A 22 25.35 10.46 17.30
C PHE A 22 25.53 9.18 18.13
N GLN A 23 26.22 9.30 19.29
CA GLN A 23 26.50 8.23 20.25
C GLN A 23 27.45 7.11 19.75
N ALA A 24 28.64 7.47 19.36
CA ALA A 24 29.70 6.50 19.24
C ALA A 24 30.35 6.22 20.61
N LYS A 25 29.85 5.25 21.36
CA LYS A 25 30.80 4.26 21.87
C LYS A 25 31.42 3.65 20.62
N GLU A 26 32.76 3.68 20.51
CA GLU A 26 33.48 2.97 19.45
C GLU A 26 33.08 1.51 19.46
N ILE A 27 32.04 1.19 18.70
CA ILE A 27 31.65 -0.19 18.43
C ILE A 27 32.77 -0.65 17.51
N ASN A 28 33.68 -1.43 18.05
CA ASN A 28 34.71 -2.07 17.26
C ASN A 28 34.02 -2.84 16.14
N VAL A 29 34.10 -2.32 14.91
CA VAL A 29 33.38 -2.82 13.73
C VAL A 29 33.56 -4.33 13.55
N THR A 30 34.73 -4.86 14.01
CA THR A 30 35.06 -6.28 13.98
C THR A 30 34.19 -7.13 14.92
N GLY A 31 33.62 -6.53 15.97
CA GLY A 31 32.78 -7.19 16.98
C GLY A 31 31.26 -7.00 16.78
N MET A 32 30.84 -6.14 15.84
CA MET A 32 29.45 -5.81 15.63
C MET A 32 28.59 -7.06 15.31
N THR A 33 27.47 -7.22 16.05
CA THR A 33 26.49 -8.30 15.79
C THR A 33 25.47 -7.87 14.71
N PHE A 34 24.78 -8.84 14.12
CA PHE A 34 23.70 -8.57 13.19
C PHE A 34 22.58 -7.73 13.84
N LYS A 35 22.28 -7.98 15.12
CA LYS A 35 21.27 -7.18 15.83
C LYS A 35 21.68 -5.72 15.96
N GLN A 36 22.93 -5.44 16.28
CA GLN A 36 23.47 -4.08 16.35
C GLN A 36 23.45 -3.40 14.98
N LEU A 37 23.82 -4.13 13.90
CA LEU A 37 23.69 -3.61 12.53
C LEU A 37 22.23 -3.28 12.16
N TYR A 38 21.28 -4.15 12.57
CA TYR A 38 19.87 -3.86 12.36
C TYR A 38 19.40 -2.63 13.13
N ASP A 39 19.80 -2.46 14.38
CA ASP A 39 19.38 -1.32 15.19
C ASP A 39 19.91 0.00 14.59
N GLU A 40 21.15 0.02 14.13
CA GLU A 40 21.72 1.15 13.41
C GLU A 40 20.99 1.41 12.07
N PHE A 41 20.73 0.36 11.29
CA PHE A 41 19.93 0.45 10.07
C PHE A 41 18.52 0.99 10.35
N TYR A 42 17.89 0.55 11.43
CA TYR A 42 16.54 0.99 11.80
C TYR A 42 16.50 2.48 12.12
N GLU A 43 17.44 2.98 12.93
CA GLU A 43 17.58 4.42 13.24
C GLU A 43 17.90 5.23 11.98
N TYR A 44 18.82 4.74 11.12
CA TYR A 44 19.11 5.38 9.82
C TYR A 44 17.87 5.50 8.93
N LYS A 45 16.93 4.56 9.01
CA LYS A 45 15.67 4.55 8.21
C LYS A 45 14.55 5.36 8.82
N LYS A 46 14.61 5.72 10.08
CA LYS A 46 13.51 6.31 10.86
C LYS A 46 12.90 7.54 10.18
N ASP A 47 13.73 8.44 9.70
CA ASP A 47 13.29 9.68 9.04
C ASP A 47 13.25 9.57 7.51
N LYS A 48 13.69 8.45 6.94
CA LYS A 48 13.82 8.26 5.48
C LYS A 48 12.71 7.41 4.87
N VAL A 49 11.92 6.73 5.70
CA VAL A 49 10.82 5.87 5.22
C VAL A 49 9.54 6.11 6.01
N LYS A 50 8.40 5.73 5.42
CA LYS A 50 7.11 5.86 6.10
C LYS A 50 7.02 4.97 7.33
N THR A 51 6.31 5.42 8.35
CA THR A 51 6.05 4.71 9.63
C THR A 51 5.55 3.28 9.41
N SER A 52 4.70 3.06 8.39
CA SER A 52 4.22 1.72 8.03
C SER A 52 5.34 0.79 7.55
N THR A 53 6.39 1.32 6.91
CA THR A 53 7.56 0.54 6.50
C THR A 53 8.42 0.18 7.71
N LEU A 54 8.61 1.13 8.63
CA LEU A 54 9.33 0.87 9.89
C LEU A 54 8.62 -0.20 10.73
N ARG A 55 7.28 -0.14 10.81
CA ARG A 55 6.49 -1.18 11.47
C ARG A 55 6.73 -2.55 10.81
N THR A 56 6.74 -2.62 9.48
CA THR A 56 7.03 -3.86 8.76
C THR A 56 8.43 -4.39 9.09
N TYR A 57 9.44 -3.53 9.18
CA TYR A 57 10.79 -3.92 9.59
C TYR A 57 10.79 -4.51 11.01
N ARG A 58 10.12 -3.84 11.97
CA ARG A 58 10.04 -4.30 13.36
C ARG A 58 9.32 -5.64 13.52
N VAL A 59 8.30 -5.90 12.72
CA VAL A 59 7.60 -7.19 12.72
C VAL A 59 8.46 -8.27 12.08
N ASN A 60 9.02 -7.99 10.90
CA ASN A 60 9.73 -8.98 10.10
C ASN A 60 11.10 -9.35 10.67
N ILE A 61 11.74 -8.47 11.48
CA ILE A 61 13.06 -8.76 12.05
C ILE A 61 13.02 -9.98 12.97
N LYS A 62 11.89 -10.29 13.58
CA LYS A 62 11.72 -11.47 14.45
C LYS A 62 12.05 -12.77 13.73
N GLU A 63 11.78 -12.82 12.43
CA GLU A 63 12.07 -13.98 11.58
C GLU A 63 13.53 -14.04 11.12
N LEU A 64 14.37 -13.15 11.63
CA LEU A 64 15.83 -13.13 11.44
C LEU A 64 16.57 -13.34 12.76
N SER A 65 15.88 -13.80 13.81
CA SER A 65 16.45 -13.93 15.17
C SER A 65 17.68 -14.82 15.25
N GLU A 66 17.80 -15.83 14.39
CA GLU A 66 18.98 -16.71 14.34
C GLU A 66 20.28 -16.01 13.93
N PHE A 67 20.18 -14.81 13.34
CA PHE A 67 21.35 -14.00 13.02
C PHE A 67 21.75 -13.07 14.16
N TYR A 68 20.88 -12.79 15.15
CA TYR A 68 21.04 -11.69 16.09
C TYR A 68 22.40 -11.64 16.76
N GLU A 69 22.85 -12.76 17.31
CA GLU A 69 24.09 -12.87 18.08
C GLU A 69 25.31 -13.14 17.20
N LEU A 70 25.09 -13.41 15.91
CA LEU A 70 26.22 -13.63 14.99
C LEU A 70 26.95 -12.32 14.76
N LYS A 71 28.27 -12.33 14.92
CA LYS A 71 29.08 -11.21 14.47
C LYS A 71 29.00 -11.11 12.96
N ILE A 72 28.91 -9.89 12.44
CA ILE A 72 28.72 -9.65 11.00
C ILE A 72 29.81 -10.33 10.17
N LYS A 73 31.06 -10.28 10.64
CA LYS A 73 32.20 -10.94 9.98
C LYS A 73 32.10 -12.46 9.90
N ASP A 74 31.28 -13.07 10.80
CA ASP A 74 31.11 -14.52 10.91
C ASP A 74 29.86 -15.01 10.20
N ILE A 75 29.05 -14.12 9.64
CA ILE A 75 27.89 -14.51 8.82
C ILE A 75 28.37 -15.11 7.49
N ARG A 76 28.05 -16.39 7.27
CA ARG A 76 28.44 -17.17 6.10
C ARG A 76 27.20 -17.64 5.32
N LEU A 77 27.45 -18.14 4.11
CA LEU A 77 26.43 -18.68 3.25
C LEU A 77 25.59 -19.79 3.92
N GLU A 78 26.22 -20.61 4.78
CA GLU A 78 25.54 -21.69 5.54
C GLU A 78 24.42 -21.15 6.44
N HIS A 79 24.64 -20.01 7.12
CA HIS A 79 23.62 -19.38 7.96
C HIS A 79 22.41 -18.93 7.11
N TYR A 80 22.68 -18.35 5.93
CA TYR A 80 21.62 -17.98 4.99
C TYR A 80 20.85 -19.21 4.47
N ILE A 81 21.55 -20.29 4.12
CA ILE A 81 20.92 -21.53 3.65
C ILE A 81 20.04 -22.14 4.74
N ALA A 82 20.52 -22.21 5.98
CA ALA A 82 19.77 -22.73 7.13
C ALA A 82 18.49 -21.89 7.36
N TRP A 83 18.64 -20.57 7.41
CA TRP A 83 17.52 -19.65 7.53
C TRP A 83 16.50 -19.82 6.37
N ARG A 84 17.00 -19.87 5.13
CA ARG A 84 16.15 -20.05 3.96
C ARG A 84 15.35 -21.35 4.00
N LYS A 85 15.98 -22.45 4.44
CA LYS A 85 15.33 -23.74 4.62
C LYS A 85 14.21 -23.64 5.67
N ARG A 86 14.48 -23.03 6.83
CA ARG A 86 13.50 -22.82 7.89
C ARG A 86 12.31 -22.00 7.40
N ILE A 87 12.55 -20.82 6.82
CA ILE A 87 11.47 -19.96 6.30
C ILE A 87 10.72 -20.64 5.15
N GLY A 88 11.40 -21.41 4.32
CA GLY A 88 10.80 -22.19 3.24
C GLY A 88 9.77 -23.21 3.76
N ALA A 89 10.06 -23.85 4.89
CA ALA A 89 9.19 -24.86 5.50
C ALA A 89 7.92 -24.29 6.17
N LEU A 90 7.85 -22.99 6.43
CA LEU A 90 6.67 -22.36 7.02
C LEU A 90 5.49 -22.39 6.02
N ASP A 91 4.28 -22.69 6.51
CA ASP A 91 3.07 -22.55 5.68
C ASP A 91 2.62 -21.08 5.59
N LEU A 92 3.43 -20.29 4.90
CA LEU A 92 3.19 -18.88 4.66
C LEU A 92 3.16 -18.61 3.15
N ALA A 93 2.41 -17.58 2.76
CA ALA A 93 2.44 -17.10 1.36
C ALA A 93 3.86 -16.63 0.98
N ASP A 94 4.27 -16.90 -0.26
CA ASP A 94 5.58 -16.48 -0.80
C ASP A 94 5.80 -14.97 -0.65
N LYS A 95 4.75 -14.18 -0.80
CA LYS A 95 4.79 -12.72 -0.56
C LYS A 95 5.25 -12.38 0.86
N THR A 96 4.82 -13.13 1.87
CA THR A 96 5.22 -12.93 3.27
C THR A 96 6.68 -13.35 3.47
N LYS A 97 7.06 -14.54 2.98
CA LYS A 97 8.45 -15.02 3.03
C LYS A 97 9.41 -14.07 2.31
N ASN A 98 8.96 -13.52 1.17
CA ASN A 98 9.71 -12.51 0.42
C ASN A 98 9.81 -11.16 1.15
N GLY A 99 8.91 -10.87 2.09
CA GLY A 99 9.05 -9.73 3.02
C GLY A 99 10.27 -9.89 3.94
N TYR A 100 10.46 -11.07 4.50
CA TYR A 100 11.60 -11.41 5.36
C TYR A 100 12.92 -11.40 4.56
N TYR A 101 12.92 -12.05 3.39
CA TYR A 101 14.04 -12.03 2.45
C TYR A 101 14.47 -10.60 2.09
N LYS A 102 13.50 -9.75 1.77
CA LYS A 102 13.77 -8.35 1.40
C LYS A 102 14.39 -7.58 2.56
N LEU A 103 13.92 -7.80 3.79
CA LEU A 103 14.48 -7.14 4.97
C LEU A 103 15.93 -7.58 5.19
N LEU A 104 16.21 -8.91 5.20
CA LEU A 104 17.56 -9.43 5.32
C LEU A 104 18.50 -8.78 4.28
N LYS A 105 18.11 -8.86 2.99
CA LYS A 105 18.90 -8.26 1.91
C LYS A 105 19.15 -6.76 2.12
N THR A 106 18.16 -6.02 2.64
CA THR A 106 18.29 -4.59 2.86
C THR A 106 19.24 -4.26 4.01
N ILE A 107 19.25 -5.07 5.09
CA ILE A 107 20.18 -4.93 6.20
C ILE A 107 21.61 -5.26 5.75
N LEU A 108 21.81 -6.36 5.03
CA LEU A 108 23.12 -6.73 4.49
C LEU A 108 23.67 -5.65 3.54
N ASN A 109 22.82 -5.10 2.65
CA ASN A 109 23.20 -3.99 1.78
C ASN A 109 23.58 -2.74 2.58
N TYR A 110 22.93 -2.49 3.71
CA TYR A 110 23.31 -1.40 4.60
C TYR A 110 24.71 -1.64 5.18
N GLY A 111 24.99 -2.85 5.67
CA GLY A 111 26.31 -3.23 6.16
C GLY A 111 27.41 -3.13 5.11
N THR A 112 27.14 -3.56 3.87
CA THR A 112 28.08 -3.39 2.75
C THR A 112 28.33 -1.91 2.44
N LYS A 113 27.29 -1.10 2.45
CA LYS A 113 27.41 0.32 2.07
C LYS A 113 28.12 1.17 3.10
N TRP A 114 27.87 0.93 4.39
CA TRP A 114 28.28 1.83 5.47
C TRP A 114 29.44 1.29 6.31
N HIS A 115 29.68 -0.02 6.29
CA HIS A 115 30.70 -0.71 7.07
C HIS A 115 31.65 -1.56 6.22
N ASP A 116 31.54 -1.50 4.90
CA ASP A 116 32.38 -2.23 3.93
C ASP A 116 32.38 -3.76 4.13
N PHE A 117 31.31 -4.32 4.74
CA PHE A 117 31.17 -5.76 4.89
C PHE A 117 30.94 -6.44 3.54
N ASN A 118 31.59 -7.59 3.34
CA ASN A 118 31.46 -8.35 2.11
C ASN A 118 30.52 -9.55 2.26
N PHE A 119 29.39 -9.50 1.58
CA PHE A 119 28.38 -10.56 1.56
C PHE A 119 28.19 -11.16 0.14
N THR A 120 29.19 -11.04 -0.72
CA THR A 120 29.08 -11.48 -2.15
C THR A 120 28.69 -12.94 -2.27
N SER A 121 29.24 -13.84 -1.44
CA SER A 121 28.89 -15.27 -1.43
C SER A 121 27.42 -15.52 -1.12
N ILE A 122 26.83 -14.69 -0.24
CA ILE A 122 25.41 -14.76 0.11
C ILE A 122 24.59 -14.16 -1.02
N TYR A 123 24.93 -12.97 -1.53
CA TYR A 123 24.17 -12.30 -2.59
C TYR A 123 24.03 -13.13 -3.85
N ASN A 124 25.09 -13.85 -4.23
CA ASN A 124 25.09 -14.73 -5.43
C ASN A 124 24.10 -15.90 -5.29
N LYS A 125 23.68 -16.25 -4.09
CA LYS A 125 22.73 -17.33 -3.82
C LYS A 125 21.37 -16.82 -3.30
N MET A 126 21.22 -15.50 -3.18
CA MET A 126 19.97 -14.90 -2.70
C MET A 126 18.90 -14.94 -3.78
N GLU A 127 17.85 -15.73 -3.54
CA GLU A 127 16.70 -15.89 -4.44
C GLU A 127 15.40 -15.64 -3.68
N LYS A 128 14.40 -15.12 -4.41
CA LYS A 128 13.04 -15.00 -3.87
C LYS A 128 12.43 -16.39 -3.63
N PHE A 129 11.55 -16.46 -2.65
CA PHE A 129 10.69 -17.62 -2.48
C PHE A 129 9.65 -17.64 -3.62
N SER A 130 9.52 -18.77 -4.27
CA SER A 130 8.53 -19.04 -5.31
C SER A 130 8.13 -20.50 -5.24
N ASN A 131 6.84 -20.75 -5.05
CA ASN A 131 6.29 -22.10 -5.12
C ASN A 131 5.48 -22.24 -6.41
N PRO A 132 6.01 -22.94 -7.42
CA PRO A 132 5.35 -23.09 -8.70
C PRO A 132 4.02 -23.89 -8.59
N ASN A 133 3.87 -24.69 -7.53
CA ASN A 133 2.66 -25.47 -7.26
C ASN A 133 1.57 -24.67 -6.53
N ARG A 134 1.85 -23.43 -6.12
CA ARG A 134 0.85 -22.56 -5.49
C ARG A 134 0.31 -21.60 -6.55
N PRO A 135 -0.93 -21.82 -7.03
CA PRO A 135 -1.49 -20.93 -8.03
C PRO A 135 -1.56 -19.49 -7.48
N PRO A 136 -1.33 -18.47 -8.30
CA PRO A 136 -1.52 -17.10 -7.88
C PRO A 136 -2.96 -16.92 -7.40
N LYS A 137 -3.13 -16.25 -6.27
CA LYS A 137 -4.47 -15.98 -5.75
C LYS A 137 -5.21 -15.10 -6.75
N GLU A 138 -6.31 -15.58 -7.28
CA GLU A 138 -7.15 -14.83 -8.18
C GLU A 138 -7.60 -13.51 -7.55
N MET A 139 -7.61 -12.48 -8.37
CA MET A 139 -8.09 -11.17 -7.96
C MET A 139 -9.61 -11.23 -7.77
N GLN A 140 -10.07 -10.84 -6.61
CA GLN A 140 -11.50 -10.76 -6.31
C GLN A 140 -12.00 -9.34 -6.57
N PHE A 141 -13.13 -9.23 -7.26
CA PHE A 141 -13.81 -7.97 -7.53
C PHE A 141 -15.31 -8.22 -7.74
N TYR A 142 -16.13 -7.20 -7.61
CA TYR A 142 -17.54 -7.25 -7.96
C TYR A 142 -17.74 -6.82 -9.41
N THR A 143 -18.61 -7.55 -10.11
CA THR A 143 -19.27 -7.06 -11.32
C THR A 143 -20.26 -5.97 -10.96
N TRP A 144 -20.84 -5.31 -11.97
CA TRP A 144 -21.89 -4.32 -11.72
C TRP A 144 -23.14 -4.96 -11.09
N GLU A 145 -23.51 -6.17 -11.50
CA GLU A 145 -24.65 -6.93 -10.99
C GLU A 145 -24.46 -7.32 -9.53
N GLU A 146 -23.28 -7.84 -9.18
CA GLU A 146 -22.93 -8.17 -7.80
C GLU A 146 -22.92 -6.92 -6.90
N PHE A 147 -22.43 -5.79 -7.43
CA PHE A 147 -22.43 -4.54 -6.67
C PHE A 147 -23.83 -3.97 -6.47
N LYS A 148 -24.72 -4.04 -7.48
CA LYS A 148 -26.14 -3.70 -7.32
C LYS A 148 -26.81 -4.53 -6.22
N GLN A 149 -26.57 -5.84 -6.24
CA GLN A 149 -27.09 -6.75 -5.22
C GLN A 149 -26.54 -6.41 -3.84
N PHE A 150 -25.24 -6.08 -3.74
CA PHE A 150 -24.64 -5.61 -2.50
C PHE A 150 -25.26 -4.32 -1.99
N LEU A 151 -25.51 -3.34 -2.86
CA LEU A 151 -26.14 -2.06 -2.49
C LEU A 151 -27.60 -2.19 -2.08
N SER A 152 -28.35 -3.15 -2.64
CA SER A 152 -29.80 -3.29 -2.42
C SER A 152 -30.18 -3.57 -0.97
N VAL A 153 -29.25 -4.01 -0.15
CA VAL A 153 -29.47 -4.32 1.29
C VAL A 153 -28.95 -3.24 2.22
N ILE A 154 -28.53 -2.08 1.68
CA ILE A 154 -27.95 -0.98 2.45
C ILE A 154 -28.98 0.15 2.54
N ASP A 155 -29.60 0.27 3.70
CA ASP A 155 -30.63 1.31 3.96
C ASP A 155 -30.01 2.63 4.46
N ASP A 156 -28.87 2.58 5.16
CA ASP A 156 -28.22 3.79 5.69
C ASP A 156 -27.42 4.50 4.60
N ILE A 157 -27.78 5.77 4.35
CA ILE A 157 -27.17 6.63 3.32
C ILE A 157 -25.63 6.77 3.49
N LYS A 158 -25.12 6.78 4.71
CA LYS A 158 -23.66 6.87 4.96
C LYS A 158 -22.92 5.65 4.40
N TRP A 159 -23.45 4.46 4.66
CA TRP A 159 -22.83 3.23 4.20
C TRP A 159 -23.03 3.02 2.71
N LYS A 160 -24.18 3.41 2.18
CA LYS A 160 -24.46 3.39 0.75
C LYS A 160 -23.48 4.29 -0.01
N ALA A 161 -23.41 5.58 0.34
CA ALA A 161 -22.46 6.53 -0.25
C ALA A 161 -21.00 6.09 -0.09
N LEU A 162 -20.62 5.50 1.05
CA LEU A 162 -19.28 5.00 1.30
C LEU A 162 -18.87 3.91 0.29
N PHE A 163 -19.72 2.91 0.12
CA PHE A 163 -19.41 1.81 -0.80
C PHE A 163 -19.52 2.24 -2.26
N GLU A 164 -20.40 3.17 -2.59
CA GLU A 164 -20.45 3.77 -3.93
C GLU A 164 -19.17 4.56 -4.25
N VAL A 165 -18.67 5.37 -3.33
CA VAL A 165 -17.38 6.07 -3.51
C VAL A 165 -16.24 5.07 -3.70
N LEU A 166 -16.20 3.98 -2.94
CA LEU A 166 -15.20 2.92 -3.13
C LEU A 166 -15.28 2.28 -4.51
N PHE A 167 -16.49 1.96 -4.97
CA PHE A 167 -16.72 1.26 -6.22
C PHE A 167 -16.55 2.16 -7.44
N PHE A 168 -17.16 3.35 -7.44
CA PHE A 168 -17.14 4.24 -8.60
C PHE A 168 -15.88 5.12 -8.69
N CYS A 169 -15.37 5.60 -7.56
CA CYS A 169 -14.19 6.48 -7.52
C CYS A 169 -12.88 5.72 -7.29
N GLY A 170 -12.93 4.44 -6.94
CA GLY A 170 -11.77 3.58 -6.76
C GLY A 170 -10.77 4.07 -5.73
N LEU A 171 -11.21 4.74 -4.66
CA LEU A 171 -10.33 5.27 -3.62
C LEU A 171 -9.60 4.15 -2.88
N ARG A 172 -8.33 4.41 -2.52
CA ARG A 172 -7.64 3.54 -1.56
C ARG A 172 -8.30 3.69 -0.18
N ARG A 173 -8.27 2.63 0.63
CA ARG A 173 -8.85 2.65 1.99
C ARG A 173 -8.45 3.87 2.82
N GLY A 174 -7.17 4.24 2.79
CA GLY A 174 -6.67 5.40 3.54
C GLY A 174 -7.11 6.74 2.93
N GLU A 175 -7.28 6.82 1.61
CA GLU A 175 -7.83 7.98 0.89
C GLU A 175 -9.31 8.18 1.25
N LEU A 176 -10.12 7.12 1.21
CA LEU A 176 -11.51 7.14 1.64
C LEU A 176 -11.67 7.66 3.08
N ARG A 177 -10.86 7.10 4.00
CA ARG A 177 -10.88 7.51 5.41
C ARG A 177 -10.41 8.93 5.64
N GLY A 178 -9.57 9.46 4.74
CA GLY A 178 -9.05 10.83 4.79
C GLY A 178 -9.91 11.86 4.05
N LEU A 179 -11.00 11.42 3.41
CA LEU A 179 -11.90 12.30 2.67
C LEU A 179 -12.68 13.19 3.65
N SER A 180 -12.61 14.50 3.49
CA SER A 180 -13.35 15.51 4.27
C SER A 180 -14.27 16.32 3.36
N TRP A 181 -15.28 16.94 3.93
CA TRP A 181 -16.31 17.66 3.19
C TRP A 181 -15.76 18.82 2.34
N ASP A 182 -14.68 19.47 2.76
CA ASP A 182 -13.96 20.49 1.99
C ASP A 182 -13.28 19.94 0.72
N ASN A 183 -13.29 18.63 0.51
CA ASN A 183 -12.73 17.97 -0.67
C ASN A 183 -13.79 17.52 -1.67
N ILE A 184 -15.07 17.86 -1.44
CA ILE A 184 -16.18 17.53 -2.35
C ILE A 184 -16.71 18.82 -2.95
N ASP A 185 -16.65 18.93 -4.27
CA ASP A 185 -17.26 20.00 -5.04
C ASP A 185 -18.59 19.49 -5.63
N PHE A 186 -19.69 19.86 -5.00
CA PHE A 186 -21.02 19.47 -5.43
C PHE A 186 -21.44 20.18 -6.74
N TYR A 187 -20.90 21.37 -7.00
CA TYR A 187 -21.22 22.13 -8.20
C TYR A 187 -20.59 21.52 -9.45
N ASN A 188 -19.27 21.26 -9.40
CA ASN A 188 -18.52 20.65 -10.49
C ASN A 188 -18.64 19.12 -10.51
N LYS A 189 -19.30 18.51 -9.52
CA LYS A 189 -19.39 17.05 -9.32
C LYS A 189 -18.03 16.38 -9.27
N GLU A 190 -17.11 16.95 -8.47
CA GLU A 190 -15.74 16.48 -8.32
C GLU A 190 -15.39 16.12 -6.87
N LEU A 191 -14.42 15.24 -6.72
CA LEU A 191 -13.86 14.80 -5.46
C LEU A 191 -12.34 14.90 -5.51
N SER A 192 -11.74 15.60 -4.54
CA SER A 192 -10.30 15.78 -4.43
C SER A 192 -9.68 14.84 -3.40
N VAL A 193 -8.73 14.02 -3.85
CA VAL A 193 -7.96 13.11 -2.99
C VAL A 193 -6.66 13.80 -2.59
N VAL A 194 -6.61 14.39 -1.39
CA VAL A 194 -5.46 15.18 -0.91
C VAL A 194 -4.88 14.65 0.41
N LYS A 195 -5.62 13.79 1.12
CA LYS A 195 -5.23 13.24 2.42
C LYS A 195 -5.30 11.71 2.40
N ASN A 196 -4.51 11.09 3.25
CA ASN A 196 -4.53 9.64 3.49
C ASN A 196 -4.39 9.36 4.98
N VAL A 197 -5.28 8.55 5.51
CA VAL A 197 -5.20 8.08 6.90
C VAL A 197 -4.31 6.84 6.95
N ALA A 198 -3.26 6.91 7.74
CA ALA A 198 -2.39 5.79 8.06
C ALA A 198 -2.42 5.51 9.56
N GLN A 199 -2.09 4.28 9.96
CA GLN A 199 -1.94 3.93 11.36
C GLN A 199 -0.56 4.35 11.86
N GLU A 200 -0.50 5.02 13.01
CA GLU A 200 0.74 5.41 13.65
C GLU A 200 1.34 4.23 14.42
N GLY A 201 2.36 3.62 13.86
CA GLY A 201 3.11 2.53 14.55
C GLY A 201 2.19 1.47 15.15
N ASP A 202 2.41 1.13 16.41
CA ASP A 202 1.63 0.15 17.18
C ASP A 202 0.67 0.82 18.18
N THR A 203 0.57 2.15 18.17
CA THR A 203 -0.21 2.92 19.15
C THR A 203 -1.73 2.81 18.94
N GLY A 204 -2.17 2.25 17.81
CA GLY A 204 -3.57 2.26 17.42
C GLY A 204 -4.09 3.63 16.95
N LYS A 205 -3.33 4.69 17.18
CA LYS A 205 -3.63 6.04 16.69
C LYS A 205 -3.52 6.11 15.18
N TYR A 206 -4.18 7.07 14.58
CA TYR A 206 -4.01 7.37 13.16
C TYR A 206 -3.20 8.66 12.98
N ILE A 207 -2.55 8.75 11.84
CA ILE A 207 -1.92 9.97 11.36
C ILE A 207 -2.48 10.33 9.99
N LEU A 208 -2.66 11.62 9.77
CA LEU A 208 -2.94 12.15 8.43
C LEU A 208 -1.62 12.30 7.69
N THR A 209 -1.54 11.72 6.54
CA THR A 209 -0.39 11.82 5.65
C THR A 209 -0.85 12.32 4.28
N THR A 210 0.06 12.93 3.53
CA THR A 210 -0.18 13.11 2.11
C THR A 210 -0.27 11.75 1.40
N PRO A 211 -0.96 11.63 0.27
CA PRO A 211 -0.96 10.43 -0.55
C PRO A 211 0.46 9.94 -0.83
N LYS A 212 0.61 8.64 -1.14
CA LYS A 212 1.91 7.96 -1.21
C LYS A 212 2.85 8.55 -2.29
N THR A 213 2.30 9.09 -3.36
CA THR A 213 3.03 9.69 -4.48
C THR A 213 2.36 11.00 -4.88
N ARG A 214 3.10 11.88 -5.57
CA ARG A 214 2.58 13.15 -6.09
C ARG A 214 1.37 12.93 -7.03
N THR A 215 1.39 11.87 -7.82
CA THR A 215 0.29 11.47 -8.72
C THR A 215 -0.94 10.91 -7.98
N SER A 216 -0.83 10.58 -6.72
CA SER A 216 -1.97 10.13 -5.90
C SER A 216 -2.83 11.30 -5.40
N THR A 217 -2.30 12.54 -5.37
CA THR A 217 -3.10 13.76 -5.20
C THR A 217 -3.77 14.03 -6.54
N ARG A 218 -5.10 13.98 -6.55
CA ARG A 218 -5.89 14.09 -7.78
C ARG A 218 -7.30 14.57 -7.49
N THR A 219 -7.91 15.18 -8.47
CA THR A 219 -9.35 15.49 -8.51
C THR A 219 -10.00 14.56 -9.52
N LEU A 220 -11.13 13.98 -9.15
CA LEU A 220 -11.87 12.98 -9.90
C LEU A 220 -13.27 13.48 -10.20
N PRO A 221 -13.75 13.37 -11.45
CA PRO A 221 -15.18 13.50 -11.72
C PRO A 221 -15.93 12.32 -11.08
N VAL A 222 -17.06 12.61 -10.47
CA VAL A 222 -17.87 11.65 -9.71
C VAL A 222 -19.23 11.47 -10.39
N PRO A 223 -19.72 10.24 -10.57
CA PRO A 223 -21.05 10.00 -11.15
C PRO A 223 -22.15 10.71 -10.36
N GLU A 224 -23.15 11.21 -11.07
CA GLU A 224 -24.26 12.00 -10.49
C GLU A 224 -24.97 11.27 -9.35
N ARG A 225 -25.23 9.97 -9.51
CA ARG A 225 -25.84 9.15 -8.45
C ARG A 225 -25.06 9.19 -7.15
N VAL A 226 -23.72 9.10 -7.23
CA VAL A 226 -22.81 9.13 -6.05
C VAL A 226 -22.81 10.52 -5.43
N MET A 227 -22.84 11.58 -6.26
CA MET A 227 -22.95 12.95 -5.77
C MET A 227 -24.27 13.22 -5.06
N ASN A 228 -25.36 12.68 -5.56
CA ASN A 228 -26.67 12.79 -4.92
C ASN A 228 -26.67 12.13 -3.55
N ASP A 229 -26.14 10.91 -3.43
CA ASP A 229 -26.03 10.21 -2.15
C ASP A 229 -25.10 10.95 -1.18
N LEU A 230 -23.98 11.49 -1.67
CA LEU A 230 -23.07 12.32 -0.87
C LEU A 230 -23.75 13.64 -0.44
N HIS A 231 -24.58 14.26 -1.27
CA HIS A 231 -25.29 15.47 -0.93
C HIS A 231 -26.38 15.20 0.11
N GLU A 232 -27.12 14.11 0.00
CA GLU A 232 -28.08 13.69 1.03
C GLU A 232 -27.38 13.45 2.37
N LEU A 233 -26.25 12.75 2.36
CA LEU A 233 -25.43 12.55 3.54
C LEU A 233 -24.92 13.88 4.11
N TYR A 234 -24.45 14.82 3.27
CA TYR A 234 -24.03 16.15 3.68
C TYR A 234 -25.13 16.92 4.40
N LEU A 235 -26.36 16.92 3.85
CA LEU A 235 -27.52 17.59 4.46
C LEU A 235 -27.89 16.98 5.82
N ARG A 236 -27.69 15.68 6.00
CA ARG A 236 -27.86 15.01 7.29
C ARG A 236 -26.77 15.43 8.29
N GLU A 237 -25.51 15.33 7.91
CA GLU A 237 -24.38 15.61 8.79
C GLU A 237 -24.27 17.10 9.16
N LYS A 238 -24.67 18.00 8.26
CA LYS A 238 -24.68 19.46 8.50
C LYS A 238 -25.56 19.87 9.66
N LYS A 239 -26.56 19.07 10.03
CA LYS A 239 -27.45 19.33 11.17
C LYS A 239 -26.80 19.04 12.52
N GLN A 240 -25.65 18.38 12.54
CA GLN A 240 -24.96 18.04 13.79
C GLN A 240 -24.32 19.29 14.41
N TYR A 241 -24.41 19.40 15.74
CA TYR A 241 -23.82 20.50 16.50
C TYR A 241 -22.28 20.55 16.28
N GLY A 242 -21.78 21.72 15.89
CA GLY A 242 -20.36 21.93 15.64
C GLY A 242 -19.86 21.36 14.31
N PHE A 243 -20.75 21.01 13.37
CA PHE A 243 -20.37 20.58 12.03
C PHE A 243 -19.36 21.54 11.39
N ASN A 244 -18.35 20.96 10.74
CA ASN A 244 -17.30 21.69 10.06
C ASN A 244 -16.93 20.97 8.75
N LEU A 245 -16.66 21.71 7.69
CA LEU A 245 -16.27 21.14 6.39
C LEU A 245 -14.96 20.33 6.43
N LYS A 246 -14.13 20.51 7.46
CA LYS A 246 -12.94 19.69 7.70
C LYS A 246 -13.24 18.32 8.33
N TRP A 247 -14.49 18.07 8.75
CA TRP A 247 -14.86 16.75 9.24
C TRP A 247 -14.79 15.72 8.12
N PHE A 248 -14.49 14.47 8.52
CA PHE A 248 -14.39 13.36 7.59
C PHE A 248 -15.79 12.95 7.11
N VAL A 249 -15.94 12.76 5.80
CA VAL A 249 -17.23 12.43 5.16
C VAL A 249 -17.87 11.18 5.75
N PHE A 250 -17.07 10.16 6.03
CA PHE A 250 -17.53 8.87 6.55
C PHE A 250 -17.19 8.67 8.05
N GLY A 251 -16.68 9.72 8.68
CA GLY A 251 -16.44 9.79 10.11
C GLY A 251 -17.30 10.87 10.75
N ASP A 252 -16.65 11.71 11.49
CA ASP A 252 -17.06 13.02 11.98
C ASP A 252 -15.78 13.84 12.23
N LYS A 253 -15.46 14.19 13.47
CA LYS A 253 -14.16 14.76 13.87
C LYS A 253 -12.99 13.78 13.67
N GLU A 254 -13.26 12.50 13.71
CA GLU A 254 -12.33 11.40 13.59
C GLU A 254 -12.63 10.57 12.33
N PRO A 255 -11.61 10.05 11.64
CA PRO A 255 -11.83 9.20 10.48
C PRO A 255 -12.48 7.88 10.90
N ILE A 256 -13.37 7.36 10.05
CA ILE A 256 -14.01 6.06 10.29
C ILE A 256 -12.97 4.97 10.61
N ARG A 257 -13.28 4.12 11.60
CA ARG A 257 -12.40 3.02 12.04
C ARG A 257 -12.41 1.88 11.05
N GLU A 258 -11.27 1.19 10.93
CA GLU A 258 -11.11 0.07 9.98
C GLU A 258 -11.96 -1.15 10.35
N ASP A 259 -12.16 -1.40 11.65
CA ASP A 259 -13.01 -2.48 12.12
C ASP A 259 -14.48 -2.25 11.74
N MET A 260 -14.96 -1.01 11.80
CA MET A 260 -16.31 -0.63 11.32
C MET A 260 -16.47 -0.87 9.82
N LEU A 261 -15.48 -0.48 9.01
CA LEU A 261 -15.50 -0.77 7.57
C LEU A 261 -15.61 -2.28 7.29
N ARG A 262 -14.84 -3.09 8.02
CA ARG A 262 -14.87 -4.56 7.86
C ARG A 262 -16.17 -5.16 8.36
N TYR A 263 -16.68 -4.68 9.48
CA TYR A 263 -17.93 -5.15 10.05
C TYR A 263 -19.10 -4.92 9.08
N HIS A 264 -19.30 -3.69 8.61
CA HIS A 264 -20.41 -3.35 7.72
C HIS A 264 -20.28 -4.03 6.35
N ARG A 265 -19.07 -4.11 5.78
CA ARG A 265 -18.85 -4.89 4.57
C ARG A 265 -19.29 -6.36 4.76
N ASN A 266 -18.84 -7.02 5.84
CA ASN A 266 -19.22 -8.42 6.10
C ASN A 266 -20.73 -8.55 6.25
N ARG A 267 -21.35 -7.69 7.08
CA ARG A 267 -22.79 -7.68 7.30
C ARG A 267 -23.56 -7.58 6.00
N TYR A 268 -23.21 -6.64 5.12
CA TYR A 268 -23.91 -6.46 3.85
C TYR A 268 -23.62 -7.59 2.84
N CYS A 269 -22.44 -8.19 2.86
CA CYS A 269 -22.18 -9.41 2.09
C CYS A 269 -23.10 -10.55 2.54
N ASP A 270 -23.25 -10.74 3.86
CA ASP A 270 -24.10 -11.81 4.40
C ASP A 270 -25.57 -11.57 4.10
N LEU A 271 -26.05 -10.34 4.17
CA LEU A 271 -27.43 -9.98 3.84
C LEU A 271 -27.73 -10.10 2.34
N SER A 272 -26.81 -9.71 1.49
CA SER A 272 -26.99 -9.73 0.04
C SER A 272 -26.63 -11.08 -0.61
N GLY A 273 -25.95 -11.96 0.09
CA GLY A 273 -25.49 -13.23 -0.47
C GLY A 273 -24.31 -13.11 -1.45
N VAL A 274 -23.71 -11.92 -1.64
CA VAL A 274 -22.56 -11.77 -2.52
C VAL A 274 -21.26 -12.24 -1.84
N LYS A 275 -20.26 -12.63 -2.64
CA LYS A 275 -18.95 -13.04 -2.13
C LYS A 275 -18.29 -11.93 -1.28
N ARG A 276 -17.54 -12.31 -0.26
CA ARG A 276 -16.79 -11.35 0.57
C ARG A 276 -15.49 -10.94 -0.13
N ILE A 277 -15.39 -9.69 -0.54
CA ILE A 277 -14.16 -9.09 -1.05
C ILE A 277 -13.53 -8.13 -0.03
N ARG A 278 -12.24 -7.84 -0.13
CA ARG A 278 -11.58 -6.86 0.75
C ARG A 278 -11.99 -5.43 0.39
N ILE A 279 -11.86 -4.50 1.31
CA ILE A 279 -12.12 -3.06 1.02
C ILE A 279 -11.28 -2.55 -0.17
N HIS A 280 -10.05 -3.04 -0.32
CA HIS A 280 -9.23 -2.67 -1.47
C HIS A 280 -9.72 -3.24 -2.80
N ASP A 281 -10.45 -4.34 -2.76
CA ASP A 281 -10.95 -5.02 -3.97
C ASP A 281 -12.12 -4.25 -4.63
N PHE A 282 -12.78 -3.32 -3.93
CA PHE A 282 -13.69 -2.35 -4.55
C PHE A 282 -12.99 -1.47 -5.59
N ARG A 283 -11.74 -1.12 -5.33
CA ARG A 283 -10.91 -0.42 -6.33
C ARG A 283 -10.57 -1.31 -7.52
N HIS A 284 -10.38 -2.61 -7.30
CA HIS A 284 -10.25 -3.58 -8.39
C HIS A 284 -11.55 -3.69 -9.18
N SER A 285 -12.70 -3.64 -8.50
CA SER A 285 -14.02 -3.59 -9.16
C SER A 285 -14.17 -2.36 -10.04
N CYS A 286 -13.82 -1.17 -9.52
CA CYS A 286 -13.79 0.07 -10.29
C CYS A 286 -12.98 -0.07 -11.59
N ALA A 287 -11.73 -0.54 -11.47
CA ALA A 287 -10.87 -0.73 -12.64
C ALA A 287 -11.46 -1.73 -13.64
N SER A 288 -11.95 -2.87 -13.15
CA SER A 288 -12.51 -3.93 -14.00
C SER A 288 -13.75 -3.44 -14.76
N VAL A 289 -14.64 -2.71 -14.08
CA VAL A 289 -15.83 -2.13 -14.74
C VAL A 289 -15.42 -1.11 -15.80
N LEU A 290 -14.49 -0.20 -15.51
CA LEU A 290 -14.02 0.79 -16.48
C LEU A 290 -13.38 0.12 -17.71
N ILE A 291 -12.52 -0.88 -17.51
CA ILE A 291 -11.83 -1.61 -18.58
C ILE A 291 -12.83 -2.40 -19.44
N ASN A 292 -13.77 -3.10 -18.82
CA ASN A 292 -14.79 -3.87 -19.52
C ASN A 292 -15.74 -2.99 -20.33
N ASN A 293 -15.92 -1.73 -19.93
CA ASN A 293 -16.68 -0.73 -20.67
C ASN A 293 -15.82 0.11 -21.65
N GLY A 294 -14.63 -0.37 -22.01
CA GLY A 294 -13.82 0.21 -23.09
C GLY A 294 -12.86 1.33 -22.67
N ALA A 295 -12.76 1.68 -21.37
CA ALA A 295 -11.80 2.67 -20.95
C ALA A 295 -10.35 2.19 -21.18
N SER A 296 -9.50 3.06 -21.74
CA SER A 296 -8.09 2.72 -21.93
C SER A 296 -7.36 2.57 -20.60
N ILE A 297 -6.34 1.68 -20.56
CA ILE A 297 -5.49 1.47 -19.38
C ILE A 297 -4.89 2.77 -18.85
N MET A 298 -4.49 3.67 -19.76
CA MET A 298 -3.90 4.97 -19.37
C MET A 298 -4.90 5.84 -18.61
N ILE A 299 -6.15 5.90 -19.07
CA ILE A 299 -7.22 6.66 -18.39
C ILE A 299 -7.53 6.03 -17.04
N VAL A 300 -7.65 4.70 -16.98
CA VAL A 300 -7.89 3.97 -15.73
C VAL A 300 -6.74 4.19 -14.73
N ALA A 301 -5.49 4.10 -15.17
CA ALA A 301 -4.32 4.37 -14.32
C ALA A 301 -4.33 5.80 -13.77
N LYS A 302 -4.64 6.79 -14.59
CA LYS A 302 -4.76 8.21 -14.20
C LYS A 302 -5.92 8.39 -13.21
N TYR A 303 -7.10 7.84 -13.50
CA TYR A 303 -8.28 7.92 -12.65
C TYR A 303 -8.02 7.34 -11.26
N LEU A 304 -7.39 6.18 -11.20
CA LEU A 304 -7.01 5.53 -9.96
C LEU A 304 -5.83 6.20 -9.25
N GLY A 305 -5.02 7.04 -9.92
CA GLY A 305 -3.81 7.66 -9.36
C GLY A 305 -2.70 6.64 -9.15
N HIS A 306 -2.44 5.79 -10.14
CA HIS A 306 -1.25 4.94 -10.18
C HIS A 306 -0.05 5.76 -10.65
N ALA A 307 1.08 5.63 -9.96
CA ALA A 307 2.31 6.33 -10.31
C ALA A 307 2.95 5.80 -11.60
N LYS A 308 2.68 4.53 -11.93
CA LYS A 308 3.16 3.85 -13.12
C LYS A 308 2.01 3.10 -13.78
N ILE A 309 1.92 3.19 -15.09
CA ILE A 309 0.91 2.47 -15.89
C ILE A 309 1.09 0.95 -15.72
N ASP A 310 2.32 0.48 -15.55
CA ASP A 310 2.66 -0.92 -15.32
C ASP A 310 1.91 -1.53 -14.12
N GLU A 311 1.58 -0.73 -13.07
CA GLU A 311 0.77 -1.23 -11.96
C GLU A 311 -0.63 -1.65 -12.44
N THR A 312 -1.22 -0.88 -13.34
CA THR A 312 -2.54 -1.17 -13.94
C THR A 312 -2.42 -2.30 -14.94
N LEU A 313 -1.44 -2.24 -15.83
CA LEU A 313 -1.23 -3.24 -16.87
C LEU A 313 -1.00 -4.64 -16.27
N ASN A 314 -0.04 -4.77 -15.34
CA ASN A 314 0.28 -6.05 -14.70
C ASN A 314 -0.88 -6.61 -13.86
N THR A 315 -1.73 -5.73 -13.30
CA THR A 315 -2.85 -6.15 -12.47
C THR A 315 -4.05 -6.59 -13.29
N TYR A 316 -4.31 -5.94 -14.43
CA TYR A 316 -5.55 -6.10 -15.19
C TYR A 316 -5.34 -6.64 -16.62
N SER A 317 -4.12 -7.03 -17.00
CA SER A 317 -3.81 -7.57 -18.33
C SER A 317 -4.68 -8.77 -18.72
N HIS A 318 -5.06 -9.59 -17.76
CA HIS A 318 -5.91 -10.75 -17.99
C HIS A 318 -7.33 -10.39 -18.48
N LEU A 319 -7.84 -9.18 -18.20
CA LEU A 319 -9.13 -8.69 -18.67
C LEU A 319 -9.13 -8.34 -20.18
N PHE A 320 -7.94 -8.22 -20.77
CA PHE A 320 -7.78 -7.90 -22.19
C PHE A 320 -7.65 -9.14 -23.09
N LYS A 321 -7.56 -10.35 -22.52
CA LYS A 321 -7.42 -11.58 -23.31
C LYS A 321 -8.54 -11.77 -24.33
N ASN A 322 -9.76 -11.38 -24.00
CA ASN A 322 -10.94 -11.52 -24.88
C ASN A 322 -11.10 -10.38 -25.90
N LYS A 323 -10.23 -9.34 -25.85
CA LYS A 323 -10.30 -8.20 -26.79
C LYS A 323 -9.56 -8.42 -28.11
N MET A 324 -8.81 -9.51 -28.23
CA MET A 324 -8.16 -9.85 -29.50
C MET A 324 -9.18 -10.13 -30.60
N ASP A 325 -10.28 -10.79 -30.28
CA ASP A 325 -11.39 -11.03 -31.21
C ASP A 325 -12.09 -9.74 -31.66
N GLU A 326 -12.15 -8.73 -30.77
CA GLU A 326 -12.69 -7.40 -31.12
C GLU A 326 -11.76 -6.67 -32.11
N ILE A 327 -10.44 -6.85 -32.00
CA ILE A 327 -9.47 -6.29 -32.94
C ILE A 327 -9.69 -6.86 -34.33
N VAL A 328 -9.84 -8.19 -34.44
CA VAL A 328 -10.11 -8.87 -35.71
C VAL A 328 -11.40 -8.33 -36.34
N LYS A 329 -12.49 -8.28 -35.57
CA LYS A 329 -13.78 -7.70 -36.04
C LYS A 329 -13.64 -6.25 -36.48
N THR A 330 -12.81 -5.46 -35.78
CA THR A 330 -12.57 -4.06 -36.17
C THR A 330 -11.82 -3.99 -37.49
N MET A 331 -10.80 -4.83 -37.69
CA MET A 331 -10.04 -4.91 -38.95
C MET A 331 -10.92 -5.37 -40.11
N ASP A 332 -11.77 -6.37 -39.89
CA ASP A 332 -12.72 -6.87 -40.91
C ASP A 332 -13.75 -5.83 -41.35
N ASN A 333 -14.05 -4.86 -40.48
CA ASN A 333 -15.00 -3.78 -40.77
C ASN A 333 -14.34 -2.52 -41.39
N LEU A 334 -13.00 -2.48 -41.54
CA LEU A 334 -12.34 -1.43 -42.32
C LEU A 334 -12.60 -1.64 -43.80
N LYS A 335 -13.39 -0.75 -44.37
CA LYS A 335 -13.67 -0.70 -45.82
C LYS A 335 -12.70 0.22 -46.53
#